data_a030ce34ac6f1865f0b01b4479e755fd
#
_entry.id   a030ce34ac6f1865f0b01b4479e755fd
#
_cell.length_a   1.000
_cell.length_b   1.000
_cell.length_c   1.000
_cell.angle_alpha   90.00
_cell.angle_beta   90.00
_cell.angle_gamma   90.00
#
_symmetry.space_group_name_H-M   'P 1'
#
loop_
_entity.id
_entity.type
_entity.pdbx_description
1 polymer ?
#
loop_
_entity_poly.entity_id
_entity_poly.type
_entity_poly.pdbx_seq_one_letter_code
_entity_poly.pdbx_strand_id
1 'polypeptide(L)'
;MKSPKQMLIMVVTLMFGMFFISNSAMSQQMKLVSVKTKSPIVLDAFQEKAWSKAKALKVVLDETPYKPSNGYDGMKETTVSIKSLYNKSSIYFYIQWDDPTKSLARFPWIKQGNGSWKQSMNKDSTGHDNSFYEDKFGIYWEIKAQGFKKKGCDVSCHIAEDGKVDGIKDTSAGRKYTKLAGETIDMWHWKGVRTNPLGLFDDQFVDSTKDPKKNKNWGRKGDDKIGGGYKNNINKAKTGPVFMNSGGSEEYKYMVVPWLRTKFVDNFKTGDVVPGIVLSAFTGHRADIKVKGAWKDGKWTLEVKRSLKTRGKNAKIQDVQFSDLKKPYYLDFRSLIILRSIISIIMAQLS
;
A
#
# COMPACT_ATOMS: atom_id res chain seq x y z
N MET A 1 -5.38 -93.25 5.78
CA MET A 1 -6.40 -92.24 6.03
C MET A 1 -5.73 -90.91 5.78
N LYS A 2 -6.30 -90.11 4.90
CA LYS A 2 -5.66 -88.95 4.19
C LYS A 2 -5.67 -87.69 5.03
N SER A 3 -4.49 -87.01 5.15
CA SER A 3 -4.28 -85.69 5.66
C SER A 3 -4.86 -84.61 4.74
N PRO A 4 -5.51 -83.57 5.22
CA PRO A 4 -5.91 -82.47 4.36
C PRO A 4 -4.78 -81.43 4.18
N LYS A 5 -4.55 -81.09 2.95
CA LYS A 5 -3.61 -80.05 2.48
C LYS A 5 -4.02 -78.69 2.99
N GLN A 6 -3.14 -77.99 3.65
CA GLN A 6 -3.24 -76.57 3.95
C GLN A 6 -2.93 -75.77 2.65
N MET A 7 -3.87 -75.01 2.20
CA MET A 7 -3.74 -74.09 1.06
C MET A 7 -3.29 -72.73 1.61
N LEU A 8 -2.03 -72.39 1.38
CA LEU A 8 -1.48 -71.10 1.71
C LEU A 8 -1.93 -70.03 0.73
N ILE A 9 -2.82 -69.16 1.14
CA ILE A 9 -3.25 -67.99 0.34
C ILE A 9 -2.21 -66.87 0.61
N MET A 10 -1.45 -66.59 -0.43
CA MET A 10 -0.48 -65.47 -0.45
C MET A 10 -1.24 -64.22 -0.83
N VAL A 11 -1.57 -63.38 0.15
CA VAL A 11 -2.15 -62.04 -0.07
C VAL A 11 -1.01 -61.08 -0.46
N VAL A 12 -0.91 -60.77 -1.72
CA VAL A 12 -0.02 -59.72 -2.25
C VAL A 12 -0.71 -58.38 -2.02
N THR A 13 -0.30 -57.67 -0.97
CA THR A 13 -0.75 -56.29 -0.72
C THR A 13 0.03 -55.35 -1.65
N LEU A 14 -0.58 -54.94 -2.76
CA LEU A 14 -0.09 -53.84 -3.59
C LEU A 14 -0.23 -52.53 -2.80
N MET A 15 0.86 -52.05 -2.19
CA MET A 15 0.95 -50.68 -1.71
C MET A 15 1.09 -49.76 -2.91
N PHE A 16 -0.01 -49.19 -3.35
CA PHE A 16 -0.02 -48.01 -4.25
C PHE A 16 0.48 -46.83 -3.44
N GLY A 17 1.77 -46.57 -3.49
CA GLY A 17 2.36 -45.33 -2.98
C GLY A 17 1.85 -44.19 -3.85
N MET A 18 0.80 -43.47 -3.41
CA MET A 18 0.48 -42.17 -3.95
C MET A 18 1.63 -41.22 -3.62
N PHE A 19 2.55 -41.07 -4.56
CA PHE A 19 3.44 -39.90 -4.59
C PHE A 19 2.55 -38.67 -4.81
N PHE A 20 2.18 -37.99 -3.73
CA PHE A 20 1.77 -36.60 -3.79
C PHE A 20 2.98 -35.79 -4.25
N ILE A 21 3.11 -35.63 -5.57
CA ILE A 21 3.95 -34.58 -6.12
C ILE A 21 3.25 -33.29 -5.71
N SER A 22 3.65 -32.74 -4.57
CA SER A 22 3.38 -31.34 -4.24
C SER A 22 4.07 -30.51 -5.30
N ASN A 23 3.33 -30.16 -6.34
CA ASN A 23 3.68 -29.09 -7.24
C ASN A 23 3.73 -27.81 -6.41
N SER A 24 4.84 -27.57 -5.74
CA SER A 24 5.24 -26.25 -5.33
C SER A 24 5.42 -25.48 -6.65
N ALA A 25 4.35 -24.88 -7.17
CA ALA A 25 4.45 -23.92 -8.22
C ALA A 25 5.42 -22.84 -7.71
N MET A 26 6.68 -22.95 -8.12
CA MET A 26 7.63 -21.84 -7.95
C MET A 26 6.98 -20.67 -8.67
N SER A 27 6.47 -19.70 -7.90
CA SER A 27 5.95 -18.46 -8.43
C SER A 27 6.99 -17.92 -9.40
N GLN A 28 6.66 -17.94 -10.68
CA GLN A 28 7.56 -17.43 -11.71
C GLN A 28 7.76 -15.96 -11.41
N GLN A 29 8.99 -15.57 -11.08
CA GLN A 29 9.34 -14.21 -10.74
C GLN A 29 8.99 -13.29 -11.91
N MET A 30 8.00 -12.43 -11.74
CA MET A 30 7.56 -11.50 -12.75
C MET A 30 8.63 -10.43 -12.99
N LYS A 31 8.78 -10.01 -14.23
CA LYS A 31 9.82 -9.07 -14.65
C LYS A 31 9.21 -7.82 -15.25
N LEU A 32 9.43 -6.68 -14.62
CA LEU A 32 9.14 -5.36 -15.17
C LEU A 32 10.42 -4.80 -15.82
N VAL A 33 10.31 -4.36 -17.06
CA VAL A 33 11.43 -3.74 -17.78
C VAL A 33 11.24 -2.23 -17.77
N SER A 34 12.14 -1.52 -17.11
CA SER A 34 12.20 -0.04 -17.17
C SER A 34 13.00 0.39 -18.40
N VAL A 35 12.40 1.18 -19.26
CA VAL A 35 12.98 1.59 -20.55
C VAL A 35 13.56 3.00 -20.45
N LYS A 36 14.76 3.20 -21.03
CA LYS A 36 15.38 4.53 -21.05
C LYS A 36 14.63 5.49 -21.96
N THR A 37 14.33 6.68 -21.46
CA THR A 37 13.68 7.75 -22.23
C THR A 37 14.51 9.03 -22.23
N LYS A 38 14.43 9.77 -23.34
CA LYS A 38 14.90 11.16 -23.46
C LYS A 38 13.72 12.14 -23.40
N SER A 39 12.49 11.64 -23.61
CA SER A 39 11.28 12.46 -23.59
C SER A 39 10.97 12.93 -22.16
N PRO A 40 10.53 14.17 -21.98
CA PRO A 40 10.01 14.60 -20.68
C PRO A 40 8.74 13.80 -20.35
N ILE A 41 8.54 13.53 -19.08
CA ILE A 41 7.32 12.95 -18.53
C ILE A 41 6.68 14.02 -17.65
N VAL A 42 5.46 14.39 -17.98
CA VAL A 42 4.63 15.32 -17.22
C VAL A 42 3.71 14.49 -16.32
N LEU A 43 3.65 14.80 -15.04
CA LEU A 43 2.77 14.08 -14.11
C LEU A 43 1.37 14.68 -14.19
N ASP A 44 0.54 14.16 -15.07
CA ASP A 44 -0.86 14.61 -15.29
C ASP A 44 -1.88 13.46 -15.24
N ALA A 45 -1.40 12.24 -15.07
CA ALA A 45 -2.15 10.98 -15.09
C ALA A 45 -2.72 10.62 -16.48
N PHE A 46 -2.20 11.22 -17.56
CA PHE A 46 -2.46 10.82 -18.92
C PHE A 46 -1.30 10.04 -19.50
N GLN A 47 -1.58 9.16 -20.45
CA GLN A 47 -0.55 8.33 -21.06
C GLN A 47 0.06 9.07 -22.27
N GLU A 48 1.20 9.75 -22.08
CA GLU A 48 1.94 10.35 -23.20
C GLU A 48 2.55 9.29 -24.13
N LYS A 49 2.93 9.73 -25.35
CA LYS A 49 3.59 8.91 -26.36
C LYS A 49 4.84 8.19 -25.83
N ALA A 50 5.54 8.76 -24.86
CA ALA A 50 6.74 8.14 -24.25
C ALA A 50 6.45 6.76 -23.65
N TRP A 51 5.26 6.56 -23.06
CA TRP A 51 4.84 5.31 -22.44
C TRP A 51 4.58 4.18 -23.43
N SER A 52 4.43 4.45 -24.73
CA SER A 52 4.29 3.42 -25.76
C SER A 52 5.54 2.54 -25.89
N LYS A 53 6.72 3.06 -25.48
CA LYS A 53 8.00 2.34 -25.50
C LYS A 53 8.12 1.29 -24.40
N ALA A 54 7.36 1.41 -23.32
CA ALA A 54 7.39 0.51 -22.18
C ALA A 54 6.27 -0.52 -22.27
N LYS A 55 6.63 -1.81 -22.24
CA LYS A 55 5.66 -2.90 -22.15
C LYS A 55 5.05 -2.90 -20.76
N ALA A 56 3.73 -2.99 -20.69
CA ALA A 56 3.04 -3.14 -19.42
C ALA A 56 3.25 -4.54 -18.85
N LEU A 57 3.56 -4.62 -17.57
CA LEU A 57 3.41 -5.83 -16.78
C LEU A 57 2.01 -5.78 -16.15
N LYS A 58 1.23 -6.84 -16.35
CA LYS A 58 -0.09 -7.01 -15.70
C LYS A 58 0.05 -8.02 -14.57
N VAL A 59 -0.55 -7.70 -13.45
CA VAL A 59 -0.51 -8.50 -12.23
C VAL A 59 -1.90 -8.58 -11.65
N VAL A 60 -2.39 -9.77 -11.46
CA VAL A 60 -3.65 -10.01 -10.74
C VAL A 60 -3.35 -9.99 -9.23
N LEU A 61 -4.15 -9.24 -8.50
CA LEU A 61 -4.18 -9.23 -7.05
C LEU A 61 -5.50 -9.85 -6.63
N ASP A 62 -5.48 -11.05 -6.06
CA ASP A 62 -6.66 -11.87 -5.73
C ASP A 62 -6.59 -12.48 -4.32
N GLU A 63 -5.49 -12.27 -3.61
CA GLU A 63 -5.33 -12.74 -2.25
C GLU A 63 -5.69 -11.64 -1.24
N THR A 64 -6.67 -11.88 -0.38
CA THR A 64 -6.94 -11.02 0.79
C THR A 64 -6.19 -11.55 2.01
N PRO A 65 -5.48 -10.70 2.78
CA PRO A 65 -4.67 -11.15 3.91
C PRO A 65 -5.52 -11.68 5.07
N TYR A 66 -6.79 -11.29 5.13
CA TYR A 66 -7.74 -11.71 6.15
C TYR A 66 -9.17 -11.34 5.73
N LYS A 67 -10.17 -11.95 6.35
CA LYS A 67 -11.59 -11.60 6.17
C LYS A 67 -11.97 -10.54 7.21
N PRO A 68 -12.40 -9.33 6.79
CA PRO A 68 -12.89 -8.31 7.73
C PRO A 68 -14.11 -8.78 8.53
N SER A 69 -14.11 -8.51 9.84
CA SER A 69 -15.22 -8.90 10.75
C SER A 69 -16.31 -7.84 10.86
N ASN A 70 -16.16 -6.69 10.18
CA ASN A 70 -17.10 -5.57 10.21
C ASN A 70 -18.16 -5.58 9.12
N GLY A 71 -18.32 -6.70 8.41
CA GLY A 71 -19.27 -6.86 7.30
C GLY A 71 -18.83 -6.22 5.98
N TYR A 72 -17.58 -5.75 5.89
CA TYR A 72 -17.05 -5.24 4.63
C TYR A 72 -16.89 -6.37 3.61
N ASP A 73 -17.55 -6.23 2.47
CA ASP A 73 -17.50 -7.16 1.33
C ASP A 73 -17.14 -6.41 0.04
N GLY A 74 -16.06 -5.65 0.09
CA GLY A 74 -15.55 -4.89 -1.06
C GLY A 74 -14.79 -5.76 -2.06
N MET A 75 -14.02 -5.08 -2.90
CA MET A 75 -13.23 -5.66 -3.98
C MET A 75 -12.30 -6.77 -3.46
N LYS A 76 -12.37 -7.97 -4.07
CA LYS A 76 -11.58 -9.15 -3.72
C LYS A 76 -10.46 -9.43 -4.71
N GLU A 77 -10.59 -8.88 -5.91
CA GLU A 77 -9.63 -9.03 -7.00
C GLU A 77 -9.50 -7.73 -7.77
N THR A 78 -8.31 -7.45 -8.27
CA THR A 78 -8.06 -6.39 -9.25
C THR A 78 -6.82 -6.72 -10.08
N THR A 79 -6.77 -6.21 -11.30
CA THR A 79 -5.57 -6.29 -12.14
C THR A 79 -4.82 -4.98 -12.13
N VAL A 80 -3.57 -5.02 -11.70
CA VAL A 80 -2.64 -3.88 -11.78
C VAL A 80 -1.83 -3.98 -13.06
N SER A 81 -1.85 -2.91 -13.84
CA SER A 81 -0.99 -2.71 -15.02
C SER A 81 0.09 -1.69 -14.67
N ILE A 82 1.36 -2.05 -14.83
CA ILE A 82 2.49 -1.18 -14.52
C ILE A 82 3.47 -1.09 -15.68
N LYS A 83 3.86 0.14 -16.04
CA LYS A 83 4.95 0.44 -16.97
C LYS A 83 6.04 1.20 -16.25
N SER A 84 7.29 1.12 -16.71
CA SER A 84 8.38 1.90 -16.14
C SER A 84 9.26 2.51 -17.22
N LEU A 85 9.64 3.76 -16.98
CA LEU A 85 10.64 4.50 -17.76
C LEU A 85 11.70 5.05 -16.82
N TYR A 86 12.90 5.32 -17.34
CA TYR A 86 13.91 6.03 -16.59
C TYR A 86 14.74 6.97 -17.50
N ASN A 87 15.37 7.97 -16.89
CA ASN A 87 16.34 8.83 -17.54
C ASN A 87 17.64 8.91 -16.71
N LYS A 88 18.49 9.92 -16.93
CA LYS A 88 19.76 10.07 -16.22
C LYS A 88 19.60 10.29 -14.70
N SER A 89 18.47 10.81 -14.26
CA SER A 89 18.26 11.25 -12.87
C SER A 89 17.06 10.63 -12.16
N SER A 90 16.07 10.15 -12.91
CA SER A 90 14.76 9.77 -12.37
C SER A 90 14.26 8.47 -12.96
N ILE A 91 13.46 7.75 -12.16
CA ILE A 91 12.62 6.64 -12.57
C ILE A 91 11.16 7.09 -12.52
N TYR A 92 10.37 6.57 -13.44
CA TYR A 92 8.96 6.88 -13.60
C TYR A 92 8.16 5.60 -13.67
N PHE A 93 6.94 5.63 -13.12
CA PHE A 93 5.98 4.54 -13.22
C PHE A 93 4.64 5.07 -13.68
N TYR A 94 3.99 4.31 -14.56
CA TYR A 94 2.60 4.50 -14.96
C TYR A 94 1.84 3.28 -14.48
N ILE A 95 0.97 3.47 -13.49
CA ILE A 95 0.31 2.39 -12.76
C ILE A 95 -1.20 2.58 -12.92
N GLN A 96 -1.90 1.52 -13.31
CA GLN A 96 -3.35 1.52 -13.41
C GLN A 96 -3.92 0.27 -12.74
N TRP A 97 -5.06 0.40 -12.09
CA TRP A 97 -5.83 -0.74 -11.61
C TRP A 97 -7.33 -0.47 -11.70
N ASP A 98 -8.10 -1.54 -11.86
CA ASP A 98 -9.54 -1.48 -11.86
C ASP A 98 -10.05 -1.27 -10.42
N ASP A 99 -10.89 -0.27 -10.24
CA ASP A 99 -11.53 0.07 -8.99
C ASP A 99 -12.89 0.69 -9.30
N PRO A 100 -14.00 -0.05 -9.15
CA PRO A 100 -15.32 0.43 -9.54
C PRO A 100 -15.80 1.63 -8.72
N THR A 101 -15.14 1.90 -7.59
CA THR A 101 -15.51 2.99 -6.68
C THR A 101 -14.35 3.95 -6.44
N LYS A 102 -14.64 5.24 -6.33
CA LYS A 102 -13.70 6.26 -5.86
C LYS A 102 -13.91 6.47 -4.37
N SER A 103 -13.22 5.67 -3.55
CA SER A 103 -13.39 5.71 -2.09
C SER A 103 -12.49 6.76 -1.45
N LEU A 104 -13.10 7.83 -0.93
CA LEU A 104 -12.39 8.96 -0.29
C LEU A 104 -12.94 9.29 1.11
N ALA A 105 -13.98 8.61 1.57
CA ALA A 105 -14.70 8.93 2.81
C ALA A 105 -13.92 8.55 4.08
N ARG A 106 -12.70 9.09 4.25
CA ARG A 106 -11.85 8.76 5.40
C ARG A 106 -12.28 9.44 6.68
N PHE A 107 -12.98 8.70 7.54
CA PHE A 107 -13.44 9.14 8.87
C PHE A 107 -14.14 10.52 8.85
N PRO A 108 -15.09 10.77 7.92
CA PRO A 108 -15.76 12.05 7.87
C PRO A 108 -16.62 12.30 9.11
N TRP A 109 -16.82 13.57 9.42
CA TRP A 109 -17.81 14.02 10.39
C TRP A 109 -19.16 14.22 9.69
N ILE A 110 -20.24 13.71 10.27
CA ILE A 110 -21.61 13.87 9.76
C ILE A 110 -22.44 14.59 10.81
N LYS A 111 -23.14 15.65 10.39
CA LYS A 111 -24.07 16.42 11.23
C LYS A 111 -25.29 15.56 11.54
N GLN A 112 -25.62 15.44 12.82
CA GLN A 112 -26.76 14.64 13.31
C GLN A 112 -28.01 15.50 13.48
N GLY A 113 -29.20 14.88 13.50
CA GLY A 113 -30.49 15.57 13.69
C GLY A 113 -30.63 16.30 15.02
N ASN A 114 -29.91 15.87 16.06
CA ASN A 114 -29.83 16.54 17.35
C ASN A 114 -28.81 17.69 17.42
N GLY A 115 -28.24 18.08 16.30
CA GLY A 115 -27.24 19.14 16.22
C GLY A 115 -25.81 18.74 16.58
N SER A 116 -25.57 17.50 17.03
CA SER A 116 -24.20 17.02 17.31
C SER A 116 -23.45 16.59 16.03
N TRP A 117 -22.16 16.30 16.17
CA TRP A 117 -21.32 15.74 15.11
C TRP A 117 -20.89 14.33 15.47
N LYS A 118 -21.00 13.40 14.54
CA LYS A 118 -20.55 12.02 14.68
C LYS A 118 -19.50 11.71 13.63
N GLN A 119 -18.35 11.20 14.07
CA GLN A 119 -17.32 10.72 13.16
C GLN A 119 -17.68 9.32 12.66
N SER A 120 -17.73 9.12 11.36
CA SER A 120 -18.03 7.83 10.75
C SER A 120 -16.84 6.90 10.85
N MET A 121 -17.03 5.74 11.44
CA MET A 121 -16.04 4.66 11.56
C MET A 121 -16.75 3.31 11.65
N ASN A 122 -16.18 2.29 11.02
CA ASN A 122 -16.62 0.90 11.11
C ASN A 122 -15.39 -0.02 11.16
N LYS A 123 -14.73 -0.06 12.31
CA LYS A 123 -13.52 -0.86 12.51
C LYS A 123 -13.87 -2.32 12.74
N ASP A 124 -13.12 -3.21 12.12
CA ASP A 124 -13.14 -4.64 12.38
C ASP A 124 -12.38 -5.01 13.67
N SER A 125 -12.37 -6.30 14.02
CA SER A 125 -11.70 -6.83 15.22
C SER A 125 -10.17 -6.62 15.19
N THR A 126 -9.58 -6.43 14.01
CA THR A 126 -8.16 -6.13 13.85
C THR A 126 -7.86 -4.63 13.89
N GLY A 127 -8.89 -3.79 14.04
CA GLY A 127 -8.80 -2.33 14.08
C GLY A 127 -8.73 -1.66 12.71
N HIS A 128 -8.88 -2.40 11.60
CA HIS A 128 -9.02 -1.81 10.27
C HIS A 128 -10.44 -1.28 10.07
N ASP A 129 -10.52 -0.13 9.39
CA ASP A 129 -11.77 0.39 8.86
C ASP A 129 -11.69 0.33 7.33
N ASN A 130 -12.60 -0.39 6.72
CA ASN A 130 -12.65 -0.57 5.29
C ASN A 130 -13.88 0.14 4.69
N SER A 131 -14.88 0.49 5.52
CA SER A 131 -16.12 1.14 5.09
C SER A 131 -15.98 2.66 5.00
N PHE A 132 -15.27 3.27 5.97
CA PHE A 132 -15.01 4.72 5.99
C PHE A 132 -13.52 4.99 5.84
N TYR A 133 -12.99 4.63 4.68
CA TYR A 133 -11.58 4.75 4.40
C TYR A 133 -11.33 5.26 2.96
N GLU A 134 -10.07 5.47 2.64
CA GLU A 134 -9.61 5.96 1.33
C GLU A 134 -8.93 4.87 0.52
N ASP A 135 -9.00 4.97 -0.81
CA ASP A 135 -8.21 4.14 -1.71
C ASP A 135 -6.72 4.36 -1.48
N LYS A 136 -5.95 3.28 -1.55
CA LYS A 136 -4.50 3.28 -1.30
C LYS A 136 -3.78 2.33 -2.24
N PHE A 137 -2.52 2.67 -2.49
CA PHE A 137 -1.59 1.82 -3.20
C PHE A 137 -0.22 1.87 -2.53
N GLY A 138 0.36 0.72 -2.27
CA GLY A 138 1.67 0.61 -1.62
C GLY A 138 2.66 -0.15 -2.48
N ILE A 139 3.86 0.39 -2.64
CA ILE A 139 4.99 -0.30 -3.26
C ILE A 139 6.05 -0.50 -2.19
N TYR A 140 6.56 -1.72 -2.09
CA TYR A 140 7.63 -2.09 -1.17
C TYR A 140 8.86 -2.48 -1.97
N TRP A 141 10.02 -1.93 -1.61
CA TRP A 141 11.29 -2.22 -2.26
C TRP A 141 12.24 -2.88 -1.29
N GLU A 142 12.90 -3.93 -1.76
CA GLU A 142 14.00 -4.52 -1.00
C GLU A 142 15.17 -3.55 -0.91
N ILE A 143 15.53 -3.13 0.30
CA ILE A 143 16.85 -2.53 0.57
C ILE A 143 17.76 -3.63 1.09
N LYS A 144 17.40 -4.23 2.22
CA LYS A 144 18.07 -5.35 2.86
C LYS A 144 17.07 -6.07 3.76
N ALA A 145 16.44 -7.14 3.27
CA ALA A 145 15.49 -7.91 4.05
C ALA A 145 15.53 -9.38 3.62
N GLN A 146 15.90 -10.26 4.56
CA GLN A 146 16.02 -11.69 4.30
C GLN A 146 14.69 -12.28 3.84
N GLY A 147 14.71 -12.98 2.71
CA GLY A 147 13.53 -13.64 2.16
C GLY A 147 12.64 -12.77 1.29
N PHE A 148 12.88 -11.45 1.17
CA PHE A 148 12.05 -10.54 0.37
C PHE A 148 11.90 -11.00 -1.08
N LYS A 149 12.97 -11.47 -1.72
CA LYS A 149 12.95 -11.99 -3.10
C LYS A 149 12.02 -13.20 -3.32
N LYS A 150 11.63 -13.89 -2.25
CA LYS A 150 10.72 -15.05 -2.30
C LYS A 150 9.33 -14.73 -1.76
N LYS A 151 9.23 -13.86 -0.76
CA LYS A 151 8.00 -13.60 0.00
C LYS A 151 7.50 -12.15 -0.11
N GLY A 152 8.22 -11.29 -0.85
CA GLY A 152 7.86 -9.87 -0.93
C GLY A 152 7.76 -9.22 0.44
N CYS A 153 6.84 -8.29 0.57
CA CYS A 153 6.64 -7.55 1.82
C CYS A 153 6.05 -8.37 2.98
N ASP A 154 5.64 -9.63 2.74
CA ASP A 154 5.17 -10.52 3.81
C ASP A 154 6.24 -10.81 4.86
N VAL A 155 7.53 -10.71 4.49
CA VAL A 155 8.62 -10.82 5.46
C VAL A 155 8.54 -9.77 6.59
N SER A 156 7.71 -8.74 6.40
CA SER A 156 7.52 -7.66 7.37
C SER A 156 6.07 -7.44 7.81
N CYS A 157 5.12 -8.23 7.29
CA CYS A 157 3.70 -8.03 7.59
C CYS A 157 3.24 -8.97 8.70
N HIS A 158 2.74 -8.37 9.78
CA HIS A 158 2.22 -9.08 10.93
C HIS A 158 0.79 -8.61 11.20
N ILE A 159 -0.15 -9.54 11.22
CA ILE A 159 -1.57 -9.28 11.52
C ILE A 159 -1.78 -9.58 12.99
N ALA A 160 -2.55 -8.74 13.67
CA ALA A 160 -2.91 -9.01 15.05
C ALA A 160 -3.88 -10.21 15.11
N GLU A 161 -3.47 -11.24 15.85
CA GLU A 161 -4.31 -12.38 16.20
C GLU A 161 -4.79 -12.20 17.64
N ASP A 162 -6.08 -12.29 17.88
CA ASP A 162 -6.71 -12.04 19.19
C ASP A 162 -6.24 -10.74 19.86
N GLY A 163 -6.04 -9.70 19.06
CA GLY A 163 -5.57 -8.39 19.53
C GLY A 163 -4.10 -8.36 19.95
N LYS A 164 -3.28 -9.35 19.55
CA LYS A 164 -1.84 -9.43 19.85
C LYS A 164 -1.02 -9.64 18.60
N VAL A 165 0.19 -9.09 18.61
CA VAL A 165 1.23 -9.35 17.61
C VAL A 165 2.46 -9.83 18.35
N ASP A 166 2.99 -11.01 18.03
CA ASP A 166 4.08 -11.66 18.78
C ASP A 166 3.85 -11.65 20.31
N GLY A 167 2.61 -11.91 20.76
CA GLY A 167 2.22 -11.88 22.17
C GLY A 167 2.06 -10.49 22.80
N ILE A 168 2.41 -9.41 22.10
CA ILE A 168 2.27 -8.04 22.57
C ILE A 168 0.87 -7.53 22.23
N LYS A 169 0.13 -7.01 23.21
CA LYS A 169 -1.20 -6.42 23.01
C LYS A 169 -1.11 -5.25 22.02
N ASP A 170 -1.75 -5.38 20.89
CA ASP A 170 -1.90 -4.34 19.88
C ASP A 170 -3.26 -4.47 19.20
N THR A 171 -4.15 -3.52 19.46
CA THR A 171 -5.49 -3.45 18.85
C THR A 171 -5.49 -2.74 17.51
N SER A 172 -4.33 -2.31 17.04
CA SER A 172 -4.21 -1.66 15.75
C SER A 172 -3.80 -2.66 14.67
N ALA A 173 -4.47 -2.54 13.55
CA ALA A 173 -4.36 -3.44 12.44
C ALA A 173 -2.96 -3.52 11.84
N GLY A 174 -2.46 -4.73 11.66
CA GLY A 174 -1.30 -5.06 10.83
C GLY A 174 -0.06 -4.22 11.12
N ARG A 175 0.75 -4.62 12.05
CA ARG A 175 2.02 -3.96 12.30
C ARG A 175 3.11 -4.55 11.42
N LYS A 176 4.08 -3.72 11.06
CA LYS A 176 5.15 -4.11 10.14
C LYS A 176 6.49 -3.97 10.84
N TYR A 177 7.30 -5.01 10.73
CA TYR A 177 8.70 -4.99 11.14
C TYR A 177 9.48 -6.07 10.41
N THR A 178 10.78 -5.84 10.17
CA THR A 178 11.68 -6.84 9.60
C THR A 178 12.20 -7.78 10.69
N LYS A 179 12.67 -8.96 10.31
CA LYS A 179 13.05 -10.04 11.24
C LYS A 179 14.33 -9.70 12.01
N LEU A 180 15.35 -9.21 11.34
CA LEU A 180 16.70 -9.03 11.88
C LEU A 180 17.08 -7.56 12.02
N ALA A 181 17.89 -7.26 13.02
CA ALA A 181 18.46 -5.92 13.19
C ALA A 181 19.26 -5.50 11.94
N GLY A 182 19.08 -4.25 11.53
CA GLY A 182 19.73 -3.68 10.34
C GLY A 182 19.10 -4.09 9.00
N GLU A 183 17.99 -4.83 9.01
CA GLU A 183 17.16 -5.02 7.82
C GLU A 183 16.21 -3.84 7.64
N THR A 184 16.03 -3.40 6.38
CA THR A 184 15.08 -2.35 6.00
C THR A 184 14.42 -2.65 4.67
N ILE A 185 13.19 -2.17 4.53
CA ILE A 185 12.36 -2.18 3.32
C ILE A 185 11.88 -0.76 3.09
N ASP A 186 12.10 -0.21 1.90
CA ASP A 186 11.52 1.07 1.49
C ASP A 186 10.02 0.87 1.17
N MET A 187 9.16 1.78 1.60
CA MET A 187 7.71 1.67 1.49
C MET A 187 7.09 2.95 0.93
N TRP A 188 6.77 2.96 -0.33
CA TRP A 188 6.03 4.04 -0.98
C TRP A 188 4.54 3.85 -0.77
N HIS A 189 3.86 4.80 -0.16
CA HIS A 189 2.47 4.66 0.23
C HIS A 189 1.59 5.79 -0.30
N TRP A 190 0.97 5.58 -1.46
CA TRP A 190 -0.03 6.49 -2.00
C TRP A 190 -1.37 6.34 -1.26
N LYS A 191 -2.08 7.45 -1.08
CA LYS A 191 -3.36 7.54 -0.36
C LYS A 191 -4.25 8.56 -1.04
N GLY A 192 -5.46 8.16 -1.42
CA GLY A 192 -6.38 9.00 -2.18
C GLY A 192 -6.74 10.33 -1.50
N VAL A 193 -6.85 10.32 -0.16
CA VAL A 193 -7.16 11.52 0.64
C VAL A 193 -5.90 12.19 1.18
N ARG A 194 -4.96 11.42 1.73
CA ARG A 194 -3.88 11.98 2.56
C ARG A 194 -2.67 12.44 1.78
N THR A 195 -2.48 11.97 0.57
CA THR A 195 -1.27 12.27 -0.21
C THR A 195 -1.57 12.70 -1.64
N ASN A 196 -2.59 12.13 -2.30
CA ASN A 196 -2.90 12.45 -3.69
C ASN A 196 -3.18 13.95 -3.93
N PRO A 197 -3.96 14.66 -3.08
CA PRO A 197 -4.19 16.10 -3.27
C PRO A 197 -2.92 16.95 -3.18
N LEU A 198 -1.89 16.42 -2.50
CA LEU A 198 -0.58 17.07 -2.35
C LEU A 198 0.40 16.71 -3.47
N GLY A 199 0.03 15.83 -4.40
CA GLY A 199 0.89 15.34 -5.46
C GLY A 199 2.05 14.46 -4.96
N LEU A 200 1.83 13.70 -3.86
CA LEU A 200 2.88 12.95 -3.17
C LEU A 200 2.49 11.50 -2.87
N PHE A 201 3.48 10.62 -2.81
CA PHE A 201 3.41 9.45 -1.93
C PHE A 201 3.85 9.85 -0.52
N ASP A 202 3.42 9.11 0.48
CA ASP A 202 3.96 9.13 1.84
C ASP A 202 5.18 8.19 1.84
N ASP A 203 6.38 8.75 1.69
CA ASP A 203 7.61 7.97 1.69
C ASP A 203 7.92 7.49 3.10
N GLN A 204 8.07 6.19 3.24
CA GLN A 204 8.16 5.47 4.50
C GLN A 204 9.16 4.32 4.36
N PHE A 205 9.60 3.78 5.48
CA PHE A 205 10.38 2.55 5.52
C PHE A 205 9.93 1.63 6.66
N VAL A 206 10.38 0.39 6.62
CA VAL A 206 10.14 -0.60 7.67
C VAL A 206 11.46 -1.13 8.15
N ASP A 207 11.72 -1.06 9.46
CA ASP A 207 12.87 -1.64 10.13
C ASP A 207 12.46 -2.75 11.13
N SER A 208 13.41 -3.22 11.92
CA SER A 208 13.22 -4.32 12.87
C SER A 208 12.66 -3.89 14.24
N THR A 209 12.13 -2.69 14.39
CA THR A 209 11.57 -2.24 15.69
C THR A 209 10.30 -3.02 16.03
N LYS A 210 10.36 -3.82 17.11
CA LYS A 210 9.24 -4.66 17.63
C LYS A 210 8.62 -4.10 18.92
N ASP A 211 8.84 -2.85 19.23
CA ASP A 211 8.36 -2.24 20.45
C ASP A 211 7.41 -1.08 20.17
N PRO A 212 6.08 -1.26 20.42
CA PRO A 212 5.09 -0.20 20.22
C PRO A 212 5.28 1.00 21.16
N LYS A 213 6.01 0.85 22.28
CA LYS A 213 6.37 1.97 23.15
C LYS A 213 7.41 2.87 22.49
N LYS A 214 8.34 2.30 21.71
CA LYS A 214 9.33 3.06 20.93
C LYS A 214 8.72 3.68 19.67
N ASN A 215 7.84 2.95 19.00
CA ASN A 215 7.10 3.44 17.84
C ASN A 215 5.73 2.75 17.74
N LYS A 216 4.65 3.52 17.91
CA LYS A 216 3.27 2.99 17.84
C LYS A 216 2.94 2.22 16.56
N ASN A 217 3.71 2.38 15.51
CA ASN A 217 3.59 1.66 14.25
C ASN A 217 4.66 0.56 14.10
N TRP A 218 5.32 0.17 15.19
CA TRP A 218 6.39 -0.82 15.22
C TRP A 218 7.56 -0.41 14.32
N GLY A 219 7.99 -1.26 13.38
CA GLY A 219 9.06 -0.94 12.45
C GLY A 219 8.68 0.03 11.32
N ARG A 220 7.39 0.28 11.08
CA ARG A 220 6.96 1.21 10.04
C ARG A 220 7.12 2.66 10.49
N LYS A 221 7.92 3.42 9.78
CA LYS A 221 8.26 4.81 10.05
C LYS A 221 8.13 5.65 8.78
N GLY A 222 7.89 6.94 8.93
CA GLY A 222 8.04 7.88 7.82
C GLY A 222 9.51 8.22 7.63
N ASP A 223 9.91 8.52 6.42
CA ASP A 223 11.22 9.04 6.13
C ASP A 223 11.48 10.38 6.80
N ASP A 224 12.73 10.80 6.82
CA ASP A 224 13.12 12.06 7.45
C ASP A 224 12.35 13.22 6.83
N LYS A 225 11.61 13.94 7.66
CA LYS A 225 10.82 15.09 7.25
C LYS A 225 11.29 16.36 7.94
N ILE A 226 11.16 17.47 7.24
CA ILE A 226 11.35 18.81 7.81
C ILE A 226 10.03 19.33 8.38
N GLY A 227 8.91 19.03 7.71
CA GLY A 227 7.58 19.45 8.16
C GLY A 227 6.44 18.81 7.38
N GLY A 228 5.22 19.26 7.67
CA GLY A 228 4.01 18.81 6.99
C GLY A 228 3.50 17.44 7.38
N GLY A 229 2.59 16.93 6.60
CA GLY A 229 1.92 15.66 6.81
C GLY A 229 0.40 15.79 6.85
N TYR A 230 -0.24 14.85 7.52
CA TYR A 230 -1.67 14.84 7.73
C TYR A 230 -2.01 14.50 9.18
N LYS A 231 -3.15 14.97 9.65
CA LYS A 231 -3.66 14.69 10.99
C LYS A 231 -5.18 14.55 10.98
N ASN A 232 -5.73 13.90 12.01
CA ASN A 232 -7.16 13.86 12.19
C ASN A 232 -7.71 15.27 12.45
N ASN A 233 -8.84 15.58 11.82
CA ASN A 233 -9.60 16.81 12.02
C ASN A 233 -10.54 16.62 13.21
N ILE A 234 -10.04 16.75 14.41
CA ILE A 234 -10.77 16.48 15.64
C ILE A 234 -10.38 17.46 16.72
N ASN A 235 -11.36 18.02 17.45
CA ASN A 235 -11.16 18.89 18.58
C ASN A 235 -10.69 18.13 19.84
N LYS A 236 -10.23 18.84 20.85
CA LYS A 236 -9.73 18.25 22.11
C LYS A 236 -10.79 17.38 22.82
N ALA A 237 -12.05 17.80 22.79
CA ALA A 237 -13.17 17.07 23.39
C ALA A 237 -13.60 15.84 22.56
N LYS A 238 -13.08 15.68 21.35
CA LYS A 238 -13.43 14.61 20.39
C LYS A 238 -14.91 14.62 19.96
N THR A 239 -15.55 15.79 20.00
CA THR A 239 -16.97 15.98 19.71
C THR A 239 -17.23 16.59 18.33
N GLY A 240 -16.21 17.02 17.60
CA GLY A 240 -16.38 17.63 16.28
C GLY A 240 -15.06 18.00 15.61
N PRO A 241 -15.13 18.53 14.36
CA PRO A 241 -13.96 18.99 13.62
C PRO A 241 -13.40 20.31 14.16
N VAL A 242 -12.15 20.63 13.79
CA VAL A 242 -11.47 21.90 14.09
C VAL A 242 -11.41 22.82 12.90
N PHE A 243 -11.36 22.25 11.70
CA PHE A 243 -11.17 22.95 10.43
C PHE A 243 -12.21 22.50 9.41
N MET A 244 -12.43 23.36 8.42
CA MET A 244 -13.23 23.09 7.23
C MET A 244 -12.56 23.71 6.01
N ASN A 245 -13.00 23.39 4.82
CA ASN A 245 -12.64 24.12 3.61
C ASN A 245 -13.54 25.36 3.43
N SER A 246 -13.00 26.49 3.06
CA SER A 246 -13.78 27.63 2.62
C SER A 246 -14.43 27.34 1.26
N GLY A 247 -15.69 27.73 1.08
CA GLY A 247 -16.39 27.70 -0.21
C GLY A 247 -16.95 26.35 -0.66
N GLY A 248 -16.89 25.29 0.14
CA GLY A 248 -17.47 23.96 -0.13
C GLY A 248 -17.07 23.40 -1.51
N SER A 249 -16.19 22.42 -1.55
CA SER A 249 -15.76 21.79 -2.80
C SER A 249 -16.03 20.28 -2.74
N GLU A 250 -16.77 19.76 -3.72
CA GLU A 250 -16.97 18.31 -3.84
C GLU A 250 -15.65 17.56 -4.06
N GLU A 251 -14.68 18.19 -4.73
CA GLU A 251 -13.34 17.61 -4.92
C GLU A 251 -12.63 17.34 -3.58
N TYR A 252 -12.84 18.25 -2.58
CA TYR A 252 -12.18 18.18 -1.28
C TYR A 252 -13.14 17.87 -0.13
N LYS A 253 -14.27 17.23 -0.44
CA LYS A 253 -15.32 16.86 0.53
C LYS A 253 -14.82 16.04 1.73
N TYR A 254 -13.75 15.26 1.54
CA TYR A 254 -13.23 14.34 2.57
C TYR A 254 -11.85 14.70 3.09
N MET A 255 -11.27 15.85 2.66
CA MET A 255 -9.99 16.34 3.18
C MET A 255 -9.99 17.87 3.27
N VAL A 256 -9.44 18.41 4.37
CA VAL A 256 -9.15 19.84 4.51
C VAL A 256 -7.81 20.12 3.87
N VAL A 257 -7.81 20.82 2.73
CA VAL A 257 -6.59 21.12 1.98
C VAL A 257 -5.96 22.44 2.45
N PRO A 258 -4.63 22.62 2.37
CA PRO A 258 -3.94 23.79 2.91
C PRO A 258 -4.45 25.13 2.36
N TRP A 259 -4.79 25.18 1.07
CA TRP A 259 -5.19 26.40 0.35
C TRP A 259 -6.66 26.79 0.54
N LEU A 260 -7.50 25.92 1.13
CA LEU A 260 -8.91 26.22 1.47
C LEU A 260 -9.17 26.17 2.98
N ARG A 261 -8.16 25.84 3.79
CA ARG A 261 -8.34 25.60 5.21
C ARG A 261 -8.75 26.86 6.00
N THR A 262 -9.87 26.77 6.68
CA THR A 262 -10.35 27.78 7.64
C THR A 262 -10.76 27.11 8.96
N LYS A 263 -10.96 27.91 10.00
CA LYS A 263 -11.55 27.43 11.27
C LYS A 263 -12.94 26.88 11.01
N PHE A 264 -13.29 25.83 11.73
CA PHE A 264 -14.63 25.26 11.67
C PHE A 264 -15.68 26.26 12.24
N VAL A 265 -16.74 26.49 11.50
CA VAL A 265 -17.93 27.23 11.91
C VAL A 265 -19.12 26.35 11.60
N ASP A 266 -19.94 26.10 12.63
CA ASP A 266 -21.08 25.18 12.50
C ASP A 266 -22.33 25.89 11.92
N ASN A 267 -22.39 25.98 10.61
CA ASN A 267 -23.55 26.45 9.85
C ASN A 267 -24.13 25.34 8.94
N PHE A 268 -23.95 24.09 9.34
CA PHE A 268 -24.29 22.90 8.58
C PHE A 268 -25.67 22.35 8.97
N LYS A 269 -26.31 21.69 8.00
CA LYS A 269 -27.60 20.99 8.16
C LYS A 269 -27.38 19.51 8.49
N THR A 270 -28.39 18.87 9.03
CA THR A 270 -28.39 17.40 9.26
C THR A 270 -28.03 16.67 7.98
N GLY A 271 -27.08 15.73 8.07
CA GLY A 271 -26.55 14.96 6.95
C GLY A 271 -25.34 15.58 6.26
N ASP A 272 -25.06 16.87 6.50
CA ASP A 272 -23.86 17.51 5.92
C ASP A 272 -22.56 16.85 6.44
N VAL A 273 -21.54 16.90 5.58
CA VAL A 273 -20.25 16.23 5.81
C VAL A 273 -19.13 17.25 5.96
N VAL A 274 -18.31 17.08 6.98
CA VAL A 274 -17.04 17.80 7.15
C VAL A 274 -15.86 16.81 7.13
N PRO A 275 -14.75 17.15 6.45
CA PRO A 275 -13.60 16.25 6.37
C PRO A 275 -13.05 15.78 7.72
N GLY A 276 -12.73 14.47 7.81
CA GLY A 276 -12.08 13.90 9.00
C GLY A 276 -10.56 14.08 9.03
N ILE A 277 -9.95 14.60 7.96
CA ILE A 277 -8.48 14.72 7.79
C ILE A 277 -8.10 16.13 7.40
N VAL A 278 -7.02 16.65 8.01
CA VAL A 278 -6.37 17.92 7.65
C VAL A 278 -5.02 17.63 7.03
N LEU A 279 -4.76 18.21 5.87
CA LEU A 279 -3.52 18.09 5.12
C LEU A 279 -2.58 19.26 5.35
N SER A 280 -1.28 18.98 5.27
CA SER A 280 -0.20 19.97 5.16
C SER A 280 0.85 19.39 4.22
N ALA A 281 1.40 20.17 3.30
CA ALA A 281 2.41 19.69 2.38
C ALA A 281 3.61 19.07 3.12
N PHE A 282 4.03 17.88 2.69
CA PHE A 282 5.23 17.23 3.21
C PHE A 282 6.47 17.96 2.70
N THR A 283 7.49 18.01 3.53
CA THR A 283 8.82 18.53 3.19
C THR A 283 9.90 17.60 3.72
N GLY A 284 11.09 17.61 3.09
CA GLY A 284 12.16 16.65 3.38
C GLY A 284 12.01 15.35 2.59
N HIS A 285 12.71 14.30 3.00
CA HIS A 285 12.80 13.04 2.26
C HIS A 285 11.45 12.31 2.17
N ARG A 286 10.59 12.51 3.15
CA ARG A 286 9.21 12.00 3.11
C ARG A 286 8.39 12.48 1.90
N ALA A 287 8.88 13.47 1.17
CA ALA A 287 8.25 14.05 -0.04
C ALA A 287 9.01 13.77 -1.33
N ASP A 288 9.94 12.82 -1.35
CA ASP A 288 10.82 12.55 -2.48
C ASP A 288 10.08 11.94 -3.67
N ILE A 289 8.93 11.31 -3.46
CA ILE A 289 8.13 10.67 -4.50
C ILE A 289 6.98 11.56 -4.92
N LYS A 290 7.02 12.01 -6.16
CA LYS A 290 5.97 12.84 -6.77
C LYS A 290 4.98 11.97 -7.53
N VAL A 291 3.70 12.34 -7.50
CA VAL A 291 2.65 11.61 -8.19
C VAL A 291 1.53 12.53 -8.65
N LYS A 292 0.93 12.18 -9.78
CA LYS A 292 -0.44 12.58 -10.11
C LYS A 292 -1.30 11.33 -10.14
N GLY A 293 -2.36 11.31 -9.35
CA GLY A 293 -3.35 10.23 -9.35
C GLY A 293 -4.71 10.75 -9.80
N ALA A 294 -5.36 10.02 -10.70
CA ALA A 294 -6.70 10.29 -11.19
C ALA A 294 -7.54 9.02 -11.20
N TRP A 295 -8.80 9.15 -10.80
CA TRP A 295 -9.81 8.10 -10.96
C TRP A 295 -10.77 8.50 -12.08
N LYS A 296 -10.94 7.60 -13.04
CA LYS A 296 -11.85 7.80 -14.15
C LYS A 296 -12.39 6.45 -14.63
N ASP A 297 -13.68 6.39 -14.91
CA ASP A 297 -14.35 5.23 -15.52
C ASP A 297 -14.03 3.88 -14.83
N GLY A 298 -14.12 3.86 -13.49
CA GLY A 298 -13.87 2.65 -12.69
C GLY A 298 -12.40 2.25 -12.61
N LYS A 299 -11.48 3.20 -12.77
CA LYS A 299 -10.04 2.92 -12.79
C LYS A 299 -9.23 4.03 -12.15
N TRP A 300 -8.29 3.67 -11.30
CA TRP A 300 -7.23 4.56 -10.87
C TRP A 300 -6.05 4.54 -11.83
N THR A 301 -5.48 5.70 -12.06
CA THR A 301 -4.21 5.90 -12.76
C THR A 301 -3.27 6.71 -11.90
N LEU A 302 -2.06 6.22 -11.67
CA LEU A 302 -1.00 6.96 -11.01
C LEU A 302 0.18 7.14 -11.97
N GLU A 303 0.63 8.36 -12.09
CA GLU A 303 1.88 8.69 -12.77
C GLU A 303 2.89 9.19 -11.75
N VAL A 304 3.97 8.42 -11.58
CA VAL A 304 4.90 8.53 -10.45
C VAL A 304 6.29 8.91 -10.93
N LYS A 305 6.96 9.78 -10.20
CA LYS A 305 8.36 10.17 -10.44
C LYS A 305 9.14 10.13 -9.14
N ARG A 306 10.32 9.53 -9.17
CA ARG A 306 11.31 9.56 -8.10
C ARG A 306 12.73 9.69 -8.64
N SER A 307 13.63 10.31 -7.91
CA SER A 307 15.06 10.32 -8.23
C SER A 307 15.65 8.91 -8.20
N LEU A 308 16.55 8.57 -9.12
CA LEU A 308 17.25 7.27 -9.09
C LEU A 308 18.06 7.10 -7.79
N LYS A 309 18.57 8.20 -7.26
CA LYS A 309 19.29 8.25 -5.98
C LYS A 309 18.70 9.34 -5.12
N THR A 310 18.34 9.02 -3.91
CA THR A 310 17.96 9.99 -2.89
C THR A 310 19.20 10.46 -2.12
N ARG A 311 19.05 11.56 -1.40
CA ARG A 311 20.12 12.20 -0.63
C ARG A 311 19.77 12.20 0.84
N GLY A 312 20.72 12.49 1.69
CA GLY A 312 20.53 12.60 3.14
C GLY A 312 21.26 11.51 3.91
N LYS A 313 21.41 11.73 5.20
CA LYS A 313 22.16 10.86 6.11
C LYS A 313 21.63 9.43 6.13
N ASN A 314 20.33 9.29 6.08
CA ASN A 314 19.63 8.02 6.22
C ASN A 314 19.14 7.41 4.88
N ALA A 315 19.42 8.06 3.74
CA ALA A 315 18.91 7.66 2.44
C ALA A 315 19.17 6.18 2.07
N LYS A 316 20.31 5.60 2.47
CA LYS A 316 20.62 4.19 2.18
C LYS A 316 19.87 3.20 3.08
N ILE A 317 19.27 3.68 4.16
CA ILE A 317 18.51 2.88 5.12
C ILE A 317 17.00 3.02 4.84
N GLN A 318 16.56 4.19 4.42
CA GLN A 318 15.16 4.53 4.21
C GLN A 318 14.71 4.22 2.78
N ASP A 319 15.61 4.38 1.80
CA ASP A 319 15.29 4.36 0.38
C ASP A 319 16.06 3.31 -0.43
N VAL A 320 15.37 2.66 -1.35
CA VAL A 320 16.02 1.92 -2.44
C VAL A 320 16.84 2.89 -3.30
N GLN A 321 18.09 2.56 -3.57
CA GLN A 321 18.98 3.36 -4.41
C GLN A 321 19.15 2.68 -5.77
N PHE A 322 18.56 3.23 -6.84
CA PHE A 322 18.71 2.74 -8.21
C PHE A 322 20.09 3.17 -8.79
N SER A 323 21.15 2.88 -8.05
CA SER A 323 22.49 3.35 -8.36
C SER A 323 23.23 2.49 -9.37
N ASP A 324 22.86 1.22 -9.49
CA ASP A 324 23.40 0.26 -10.44
C ASP A 324 22.31 -0.19 -11.40
N LEU A 325 22.30 0.39 -12.61
CA LEU A 325 21.30 0.10 -13.64
C LEU A 325 21.48 -1.28 -14.30
N LYS A 326 22.51 -2.04 -13.95
CA LYS A 326 22.79 -3.38 -14.50
C LYS A 326 22.18 -4.49 -13.64
N LYS A 327 21.87 -4.22 -12.38
CA LYS A 327 21.29 -5.22 -11.47
C LYS A 327 19.76 -5.12 -11.38
N PRO A 328 19.06 -6.23 -11.06
CA PRO A 328 17.65 -6.18 -10.75
C PRO A 328 17.41 -5.51 -9.39
N TYR A 329 16.27 -4.84 -9.25
CA TYR A 329 15.70 -4.39 -7.99
C TYR A 329 14.39 -5.13 -7.76
N TYR A 330 14.10 -5.48 -6.52
CA TYR A 330 12.94 -6.30 -6.18
C TYR A 330 11.89 -5.44 -5.51
N LEU A 331 10.67 -5.56 -5.98
CA LEU A 331 9.53 -4.85 -5.42
C LEU A 331 8.35 -5.80 -5.23
N ASP A 332 7.46 -5.41 -4.35
CA ASP A 332 6.14 -5.98 -4.16
C ASP A 332 5.14 -4.84 -4.02
N PHE A 333 3.90 -5.01 -4.42
CA PHE A 333 2.90 -3.98 -4.25
C PHE A 333 1.56 -4.52 -3.73
N ARG A 334 0.79 -3.60 -3.13
CA ARG A 334 -0.51 -3.90 -2.54
C ARG A 334 -1.50 -2.80 -2.85
N SER A 335 -2.70 -3.17 -3.24
CA SER A 335 -3.89 -2.33 -3.16
C SER A 335 -4.49 -2.41 -1.75
N LEU A 336 -5.57 -1.68 -1.47
CA LEU A 336 -6.11 -1.46 -0.12
C LEU A 336 -6.27 -2.73 0.73
N ILE A 337 -6.69 -3.84 0.13
CA ILE A 337 -7.04 -5.09 0.85
C ILE A 337 -6.42 -6.32 0.17
N ILE A 338 -5.97 -6.22 -1.09
CA ILE A 338 -5.59 -7.34 -1.93
C ILE A 338 -4.08 -7.44 -2.06
N LEU A 339 -3.55 -8.65 -2.02
CA LEU A 339 -2.15 -9.05 -2.06
C LEU A 339 -1.91 -9.89 -3.32
N ARG A 340 -0.83 -9.89 -3.90
CA ARG A 340 0.59 -10.14 -3.83
C ARG A 340 1.21 -10.21 -5.22
N SER A 341 2.37 -9.66 -5.45
CA SER A 341 3.23 -10.18 -6.51
C SER A 341 4.66 -9.69 -6.36
N ILE A 342 5.59 -10.60 -6.33
CA ILE A 342 7.02 -10.28 -6.31
C ILE A 342 7.46 -9.99 -7.73
N ILE A 343 7.96 -8.79 -7.95
CA ILE A 343 8.41 -8.31 -9.25
C ILE A 343 9.89 -7.94 -9.18
N SER A 344 10.66 -8.37 -10.16
CA SER A 344 11.98 -7.80 -10.41
C SER A 344 11.88 -6.71 -11.47
N ILE A 345 12.44 -5.54 -11.19
CA ILE A 345 12.59 -4.50 -12.20
C ILE A 345 14.01 -4.49 -12.73
N ILE A 346 14.13 -4.45 -14.05
CA ILE A 346 15.41 -4.38 -14.78
C ILE A 346 15.40 -3.12 -15.63
N MET A 347 16.52 -2.40 -15.62
CA MET A 347 16.72 -1.22 -16.46
C MET A 347 17.28 -1.66 -17.82
N ALA A 348 16.52 -1.40 -18.89
CA ALA A 348 16.94 -1.71 -20.25
C ALA A 348 17.24 -0.42 -21.04
N GLN A 349 18.32 -0.44 -21.79
CA GLN A 349 18.53 0.55 -22.86
C GLN A 349 17.85 0.00 -24.12
N LEU A 350 17.03 0.80 -24.77
CA LEU A 350 16.66 0.53 -26.16
C LEU A 350 17.89 0.78 -27.01
N SER A 351 18.31 -0.23 -27.77
CA SER A 351 19.36 -0.14 -28.81
C SER A 351 18.94 0.83 -29.89
#